data_affcbfb1471acb358c9a15b6e9b8571e
#
_entry.id   affcbfb1471acb358c9a15b6e9b8571e
#
_cell.length_a   1.000
_cell.length_b   1.000
_cell.length_c   1.000
_cell.angle_alpha   90.00
_cell.angle_beta   90.00
_cell.angle_gamma   90.00
#
_symmetry.space_group_name_H-M   'P 1'
#
loop_
_entity.id
_entity.type
_entity.pdbx_description
1 polymer ?
#
loop_
_entity_poly.entity_id
_entity_poly.type
_entity_poly.pdbx_seq_one_letter_code
_entity_poly.pdbx_strand_id
1 'polypeptide(L)'
;ATVAYLTDVTGAVKNRFSLGDAEVTTEITEETGETDGNAIQKSVAVKNIDTEDYNEQTCFIRVRVTCSPDYLSEGVISLACGTWSEGTFDQTSDTYNMDDWVYADGYYYYLYPVESSQTTEDADRYTTSSLFDAVVLSDAFAENPEAFDVTIYEESVYSMDVDTETTYSTKDDSDWAKLSDDAKLSIMQNAFASLNQ
;
A
#
# COMPACT_ATOMS: atom_id res chain seq x y z
N ALA A 1 1.60 9.78 31.35
CA ALA A 1 0.97 9.21 30.15
C ALA A 1 1.40 10.05 28.95
N THR A 2 2.26 9.51 28.11
CA THR A 2 2.72 10.18 26.90
C THR A 2 1.66 9.96 25.83
N VAL A 3 0.99 11.01 25.42
CA VAL A 3 0.06 10.93 24.29
C VAL A 3 0.86 11.25 23.03
N ALA A 4 1.15 10.24 22.24
CA ALA A 4 1.69 10.44 20.90
C ALA A 4 0.53 10.85 19.97
N TYR A 5 0.64 11.99 19.36
CA TYR A 5 -0.36 12.49 18.41
C TYR A 5 0.04 12.09 17.00
N LEU A 6 -0.40 10.93 16.56
CA LEU A 6 -0.52 10.65 15.15
C LEU A 6 -1.87 11.22 14.71
N THR A 7 -1.85 12.32 13.98
CA THR A 7 -3.06 12.85 13.36
C THR A 7 -3.23 12.13 12.03
N ASP A 8 -4.27 11.33 11.92
CA ASP A 8 -4.57 10.63 10.70
C ASP A 8 -5.36 11.52 9.76
N VAL A 9 -4.79 11.84 8.59
CA VAL A 9 -5.47 12.57 7.52
C VAL A 9 -5.60 11.65 6.31
N THR A 10 -6.33 10.57 6.48
CA THR A 10 -6.72 9.74 5.34
C THR A 10 -8.24 9.70 5.25
N GLY A 11 -8.77 10.53 4.37
CA GLY A 11 -10.05 10.21 3.76
C GLY A 11 -9.84 9.06 2.78
N ALA A 12 -10.79 8.14 2.66
CA ALA A 12 -10.80 7.16 1.58
C ALA A 12 -10.70 7.90 0.24
N VAL A 13 -9.50 7.92 -0.34
CA VAL A 13 -9.29 8.51 -1.66
C VAL A 13 -9.59 7.43 -2.67
N LYS A 14 -10.74 7.57 -3.34
CA LYS A 14 -11.06 6.74 -4.50
C LYS A 14 -10.33 7.30 -5.70
N ASN A 15 -9.33 6.57 -6.16
CA ASN A 15 -8.62 6.91 -7.39
C ASN A 15 -9.18 6.08 -8.53
N ARG A 16 -9.49 6.76 -9.62
CA ARG A 16 -10.04 6.15 -10.82
C ARG A 16 -9.14 6.45 -11.99
N PHE A 17 -8.63 5.41 -12.62
CA PHE A 17 -7.78 5.50 -13.81
C PHE A 17 -8.38 4.65 -14.92
N SER A 18 -8.41 5.19 -16.13
CA SER A 18 -8.81 4.45 -17.31
C SER A 18 -7.63 4.33 -18.29
N LEU A 19 -7.45 3.15 -18.85
CA LEU A 19 -6.55 2.90 -19.97
C LEU A 19 -7.38 2.21 -21.07
N GLY A 20 -7.75 2.97 -22.11
CA GLY A 20 -8.72 2.48 -23.09
C GLY A 20 -10.10 2.26 -22.45
N ASP A 21 -10.66 1.06 -22.62
CA ASP A 21 -11.96 0.67 -22.06
C ASP A 21 -11.83 0.01 -20.67
N ALA A 22 -10.61 -0.14 -20.14
CA ALA A 22 -10.36 -0.71 -18.82
C ALA A 22 -10.41 0.37 -17.74
N GLU A 23 -11.18 0.12 -16.70
CA GLU A 23 -11.30 1.01 -15.55
C GLU A 23 -10.90 0.29 -14.27
N VAL A 24 -10.31 1.04 -13.34
CA VAL A 24 -9.87 0.56 -12.03
C VAL A 24 -10.28 1.57 -10.97
N THR A 25 -10.92 1.09 -9.92
CA THR A 25 -11.23 1.91 -8.74
C THR A 25 -10.64 1.24 -7.50
N THR A 26 -9.81 1.95 -6.77
CA THR A 26 -9.13 1.44 -5.57
C THR A 26 -9.45 2.27 -4.34
N GLU A 27 -9.34 1.66 -3.17
CA GLU A 27 -9.61 2.27 -1.88
C GLU A 27 -8.55 1.84 -0.88
N ILE A 28 -8.00 2.82 -0.13
CA ILE A 28 -7.12 2.55 1.01
C ILE A 28 -7.96 2.03 2.17
N THR A 29 -7.50 0.94 2.79
CA THR A 29 -8.02 0.46 4.07
C THR A 29 -6.99 0.68 5.15
N GLU A 30 -7.43 1.26 6.28
CA GLU A 30 -6.57 1.53 7.41
C GLU A 30 -7.20 1.03 8.72
N GLU A 31 -6.36 0.47 9.58
CA GLU A 31 -6.68 0.21 10.98
C GLU A 31 -5.80 1.08 11.85
N THR A 32 -6.40 1.80 12.78
CA THR A 32 -5.73 2.76 13.65
C THR A 32 -6.29 2.68 15.08
N GLY A 33 -5.61 3.31 16.04
CA GLY A 33 -6.14 3.60 17.36
C GLY A 33 -5.49 2.88 18.52
N GLU A 34 -4.72 1.81 18.31
CA GLU A 34 -4.00 1.13 19.38
C GLU A 34 -2.55 1.65 19.52
N THR A 35 -2.00 1.54 20.71
CA THR A 35 -0.59 1.87 21.00
C THR A 35 -0.01 0.82 21.92
N ASP A 36 1.23 0.42 21.66
CA ASP A 36 2.03 -0.46 22.53
C ASP A 36 3.47 0.03 22.57
N GLY A 37 3.90 0.55 23.73
CA GLY A 37 5.21 1.17 23.85
C GLY A 37 5.38 2.33 22.87
N ASN A 38 6.38 2.22 22.00
CA ASN A 38 6.66 3.21 20.95
C ASN A 38 5.88 2.95 19.65
N ALA A 39 5.16 1.83 19.54
CA ALA A 39 4.38 1.48 18.37
C ALA A 39 2.99 2.10 18.41
N ILE A 40 2.60 2.70 17.29
CA ILE A 40 1.26 3.27 17.05
C ILE A 40 0.64 2.49 15.91
N GLN A 41 -0.56 1.95 16.12
CA GLN A 41 -1.27 1.18 15.10
C GLN A 41 -1.58 2.04 13.88
N LYS A 42 -1.11 1.57 12.74
CA LYS A 42 -1.48 2.05 11.41
C LYS A 42 -1.23 0.93 10.41
N SER A 43 -2.22 0.08 10.21
CA SER A 43 -2.18 -0.95 9.19
C SER A 43 -2.75 -0.42 7.89
N VAL A 44 -1.99 -0.54 6.81
CA VAL A 44 -2.33 0.06 5.50
C VAL A 44 -2.38 -1.01 4.43
N ALA A 45 -3.52 -1.15 3.78
CA ALA A 45 -3.72 -1.99 2.61
C ALA A 45 -4.57 -1.25 1.55
N VAL A 46 -4.63 -1.79 0.35
CA VAL A 46 -5.41 -1.21 -0.75
C VAL A 46 -6.33 -2.27 -1.34
N LYS A 47 -7.59 -1.90 -1.56
CA LYS A 47 -8.61 -2.74 -2.22
C LYS A 47 -8.87 -2.26 -3.63
N ASN A 48 -9.02 -3.22 -4.54
CA ASN A 48 -9.63 -2.99 -5.84
C ASN A 48 -11.13 -3.25 -5.72
N ILE A 49 -11.91 -2.17 -5.60
CA ILE A 49 -13.33 -2.23 -5.27
C ILE A 49 -14.22 -2.25 -6.49
N ASP A 50 -15.39 -2.88 -6.31
CA ASP A 50 -16.50 -2.83 -7.24
C ASP A 50 -17.20 -1.46 -7.19
N THR A 51 -17.49 -0.90 -8.39
CA THR A 51 -18.45 0.18 -8.53
C THR A 51 -19.49 -0.25 -9.57
N GLU A 52 -20.79 -0.08 -9.26
CA GLU A 52 -21.92 -0.59 -10.07
C GLU A 52 -21.92 -0.15 -11.55
N ASP A 53 -21.10 0.82 -11.91
CA ASP A 53 -21.14 1.47 -13.22
C ASP A 53 -20.07 1.00 -14.21
N TYR A 54 -19.09 0.15 -13.81
CA TYR A 54 -17.90 -0.14 -14.62
C TYR A 54 -17.44 -1.60 -14.55
N ASN A 55 -16.84 -2.07 -15.65
CA ASN A 55 -16.13 -3.33 -15.71
C ASN A 55 -14.80 -3.20 -14.96
N GLU A 56 -14.83 -3.48 -13.68
CA GLU A 56 -13.63 -3.46 -12.85
C GLU A 56 -12.62 -4.51 -13.31
N GLN A 57 -11.39 -4.07 -13.50
CA GLN A 57 -10.30 -4.88 -14.00
C GLN A 57 -9.25 -5.13 -12.92
N THR A 58 -8.48 -6.19 -13.11
CA THR A 58 -7.27 -6.42 -12.31
C THR A 58 -6.28 -5.27 -12.51
N CYS A 59 -5.62 -4.85 -11.44
CA CYS A 59 -4.74 -3.69 -11.47
C CYS A 59 -3.38 -3.95 -10.82
N PHE A 60 -2.41 -3.12 -11.18
CA PHE A 60 -1.21 -2.89 -10.37
C PHE A 60 -1.46 -1.74 -9.39
N ILE A 61 -0.86 -1.83 -8.22
CA ILE A 61 -0.99 -0.84 -7.14
C ILE A 61 0.37 -0.35 -6.71
N ARG A 62 0.50 0.97 -6.53
CA ARG A 62 1.63 1.59 -5.84
C ARG A 62 1.13 2.59 -4.79
N VAL A 63 1.92 2.75 -3.75
CA VAL A 63 1.62 3.62 -2.60
C VAL A 63 2.78 4.55 -2.35
N ARG A 64 2.49 5.81 -2.05
CA ARG A 64 3.44 6.77 -1.52
C ARG A 64 3.08 7.10 -0.08
N VAL A 65 4.07 7.06 0.80
CA VAL A 65 3.94 7.43 2.22
C VAL A 65 4.70 8.72 2.45
N THR A 66 4.03 9.74 2.97
CA THR A 66 4.64 11.01 3.35
C THR A 66 4.47 11.27 4.84
N CYS A 67 5.41 11.99 5.42
CA CYS A 67 5.38 12.36 6.83
C CYS A 67 5.62 13.87 6.96
N SER A 68 4.85 14.56 7.79
CA SER A 68 5.03 15.98 8.07
C SER A 68 4.96 16.25 9.58
N PRO A 69 6.02 16.73 10.25
CA PRO A 69 7.39 16.93 9.72
C PRO A 69 8.01 15.65 9.17
N ASP A 70 9.11 15.73 8.45
CA ASP A 70 9.74 14.63 7.69
C ASP A 70 10.51 13.64 8.59
N TYR A 71 9.85 13.18 9.64
CA TYR A 71 10.42 12.29 10.65
C TYR A 71 10.74 10.89 10.13
N LEU A 72 10.07 10.48 9.05
CA LEU A 72 10.31 9.16 8.45
C LEU A 72 11.68 9.10 7.76
N SER A 73 12.02 10.11 6.93
CA SER A 73 13.34 10.17 6.28
C SER A 73 14.48 10.49 7.25
N GLU A 74 14.20 11.22 8.32
CA GLU A 74 15.15 11.54 9.38
C GLU A 74 15.39 10.38 10.37
N GLY A 75 14.62 9.29 10.27
CA GLY A 75 14.73 8.15 11.17
C GLY A 75 14.22 8.41 12.60
N VAL A 76 13.44 9.47 12.80
CA VAL A 76 12.77 9.78 14.07
C VAL A 76 11.60 8.83 14.31
N ILE A 77 10.92 8.44 13.24
CA ILE A 77 9.95 7.36 13.21
C ILE A 77 10.34 6.33 12.16
N SER A 78 9.81 5.12 12.26
CA SER A 78 9.96 4.05 11.29
C SER A 78 8.64 3.33 11.05
N LEU A 79 8.54 2.64 9.91
CA LEU A 79 7.45 1.71 9.64
C LEU A 79 7.83 0.33 10.19
N ALA A 80 6.84 -0.43 10.64
CA ALA A 80 7.05 -1.80 11.12
C ALA A 80 5.91 -2.71 10.69
N CYS A 81 6.22 -3.99 10.52
CA CYS A 81 5.23 -5.03 10.30
C CYS A 81 5.07 -5.89 11.54
N GLY A 82 3.86 -6.38 11.75
CA GLY A 82 3.52 -7.23 12.88
C GLY A 82 2.02 -7.46 13.00
N THR A 83 1.62 -8.00 14.13
CA THR A 83 0.21 -8.30 14.41
C THR A 83 -0.24 -7.56 15.66
N TRP A 84 -1.36 -6.86 15.55
CA TRP A 84 -2.05 -6.25 16.68
C TRP A 84 -3.05 -7.23 17.28
N SER A 85 -3.00 -7.39 18.59
CA SER A 85 -3.95 -8.22 19.35
C SER A 85 -4.16 -7.63 20.75
N GLU A 86 -5.39 -7.26 21.06
CA GLU A 86 -5.77 -6.75 22.39
C GLU A 86 -4.85 -5.64 22.94
N GLY A 87 -4.47 -4.68 22.06
CA GLY A 87 -3.60 -3.56 22.43
C GLY A 87 -2.11 -3.89 22.51
N THR A 88 -1.73 -5.09 22.08
CA THR A 88 -0.32 -5.52 22.02
C THR A 88 0.13 -5.65 20.57
N PHE A 89 1.33 -5.17 20.27
CA PHE A 89 1.95 -5.28 18.96
C PHE A 89 3.06 -6.34 18.97
N ASP A 90 2.83 -7.44 18.28
CA ASP A 90 3.85 -8.47 18.04
C ASP A 90 4.59 -8.14 16.73
N GLN A 91 5.68 -7.38 16.87
CA GLN A 91 6.48 -6.90 15.74
C GLN A 91 7.27 -8.05 15.11
N THR A 92 7.13 -8.23 13.81
CA THR A 92 7.85 -9.23 13.02
C THR A 92 8.96 -8.64 12.14
N SER A 93 8.85 -7.35 11.81
CA SER A 93 9.85 -6.63 11.01
C SER A 93 9.94 -5.18 11.47
N ASP A 94 11.14 -4.59 11.38
CA ASP A 94 11.42 -3.17 11.65
C ASP A 94 11.39 -2.29 10.40
N THR A 95 10.73 -2.76 9.36
CA THR A 95 10.54 -2.05 8.08
C THR A 95 9.18 -2.42 7.49
N TYR A 96 8.86 -1.86 6.30
CA TYR A 96 7.68 -2.23 5.53
C TYR A 96 7.72 -3.72 5.11
N ASN A 97 6.61 -4.26 4.64
CA ASN A 97 6.48 -5.64 4.16
C ASN A 97 7.27 -5.85 2.86
N MET A 98 8.55 -6.18 2.98
CA MET A 98 9.46 -6.40 1.86
C MET A 98 9.21 -7.72 1.11
N ASP A 99 8.40 -8.61 1.65
CA ASP A 99 8.05 -9.87 0.98
C ASP A 99 7.07 -9.65 -0.17
N ASP A 100 6.15 -8.70 -0.01
CA ASP A 100 5.08 -8.43 -0.96
C ASP A 100 5.19 -7.07 -1.66
N TRP A 101 6.03 -6.18 -1.17
CA TRP A 101 6.20 -4.83 -1.68
C TRP A 101 7.66 -4.51 -1.99
N VAL A 102 7.88 -3.67 -3.00
CA VAL A 102 9.22 -3.14 -3.32
C VAL A 102 9.20 -1.61 -3.38
N TYR A 103 10.17 -0.98 -2.74
CA TYR A 103 10.33 0.47 -2.77
C TYR A 103 11.22 0.90 -3.91
N ALA A 104 10.71 1.79 -4.77
CA ALA A 104 11.47 2.39 -5.86
C ALA A 104 10.88 3.76 -6.24
N ASP A 105 11.73 4.71 -6.59
CA ASP A 105 11.35 6.03 -7.09
C ASP A 105 10.34 6.79 -6.22
N GLY A 106 10.42 6.62 -4.89
CA GLY A 106 9.52 7.26 -3.94
C GLY A 106 8.17 6.54 -3.74
N TYR A 107 7.98 5.38 -4.35
CA TYR A 107 6.78 4.57 -4.23
C TYR A 107 7.07 3.17 -3.71
N TYR A 108 6.07 2.59 -3.05
CA TYR A 108 5.99 1.17 -2.72
C TYR A 108 5.09 0.49 -3.75
N TYR A 109 5.62 -0.46 -4.49
CA TYR A 109 4.90 -1.24 -5.51
C TYR A 109 4.51 -2.59 -4.95
N TYR A 110 3.22 -2.94 -5.03
CA TYR A 110 2.75 -4.27 -4.67
C TYR A 110 3.10 -5.28 -5.76
N LEU A 111 3.76 -6.37 -5.39
CA LEU A 111 4.37 -7.30 -6.33
C LEU A 111 3.38 -8.25 -7.03
N TYR A 112 2.08 -8.13 -6.77
CA TYR A 112 1.05 -8.99 -7.35
C TYR A 112 -0.04 -8.18 -8.03
N PRO A 113 -0.61 -8.68 -9.15
CA PRO A 113 -1.86 -8.15 -9.68
C PRO A 113 -2.98 -8.27 -8.64
N VAL A 114 -3.81 -7.26 -8.52
CA VAL A 114 -4.93 -7.22 -7.57
C VAL A 114 -6.24 -7.31 -8.34
N GLU A 115 -6.96 -8.41 -8.13
CA GLU A 115 -8.22 -8.70 -8.81
C GLU A 115 -9.33 -7.76 -8.33
N SER A 116 -10.37 -7.61 -9.14
CA SER A 116 -11.56 -6.85 -8.72
C SER A 116 -12.42 -7.66 -7.76
N SER A 117 -13.03 -6.99 -6.79
CA SER A 117 -14.05 -7.60 -5.93
C SER A 117 -15.29 -8.08 -6.70
N GLN A 118 -15.48 -7.65 -7.95
CA GLN A 118 -16.51 -8.20 -8.85
C GLN A 118 -16.20 -9.60 -9.37
N THR A 119 -14.92 -9.93 -9.51
CA THR A 119 -14.48 -11.18 -10.14
C THR A 119 -14.13 -12.27 -9.14
N THR A 120 -13.99 -11.93 -7.88
CA THR A 120 -13.68 -12.86 -6.80
C THR A 120 -14.31 -12.44 -5.48
N GLU A 121 -14.74 -13.41 -4.69
CA GLU A 121 -15.21 -13.20 -3.31
C GLU A 121 -14.06 -13.31 -2.29
N ASP A 122 -12.88 -13.74 -2.73
CA ASP A 122 -11.70 -13.90 -1.89
C ASP A 122 -11.02 -12.54 -1.64
N ALA A 123 -11.13 -12.07 -0.40
CA ALA A 123 -10.58 -10.78 0.01
C ALA A 123 -9.06 -10.67 -0.21
N ASP A 124 -8.32 -11.77 -0.09
CA ASP A 124 -6.88 -11.79 -0.31
C ASP A 124 -6.49 -11.62 -1.79
N ARG A 125 -7.43 -11.75 -2.70
CA ARG A 125 -7.23 -11.55 -4.13
C ARG A 125 -7.54 -10.12 -4.59
N TYR A 126 -8.53 -9.47 -3.97
CA TYR A 126 -8.89 -8.08 -4.29
C TYR A 126 -8.36 -7.04 -3.30
N THR A 127 -7.59 -7.47 -2.29
CA THR A 127 -6.92 -6.59 -1.33
C THR A 127 -5.43 -6.93 -1.27
N THR A 128 -4.57 -5.92 -1.21
CA THR A 128 -3.14 -6.15 -0.96
C THR A 128 -2.93 -6.67 0.46
N SER A 129 -1.82 -7.37 0.70
CA SER A 129 -1.31 -7.48 2.07
C SER A 129 -0.95 -6.09 2.62
N SER A 130 -0.89 -5.98 3.95
CA SER A 130 -0.48 -4.72 4.57
C SER A 130 0.90 -4.30 4.10
N LEU A 131 1.05 -3.01 3.77
CA LEU A 131 2.35 -2.40 3.50
C LEU A 131 3.17 -2.29 4.78
N PHE A 132 2.52 -1.87 5.87
CA PHE A 132 3.03 -1.85 7.23
C PHE A 132 1.85 -1.89 8.21
N ASP A 133 2.13 -2.17 9.50
CA ASP A 133 1.10 -2.36 10.52
C ASP A 133 1.25 -1.38 11.70
N ALA A 134 2.41 -0.74 11.82
CA ALA A 134 2.68 0.25 12.84
C ALA A 134 3.64 1.34 12.37
N VAL A 135 3.50 2.52 12.97
CA VAL A 135 4.50 3.57 13.01
C VAL A 135 5.18 3.49 14.38
N VAL A 136 6.50 3.37 14.39
CA VAL A 136 7.28 3.21 15.61
C VAL A 136 8.11 4.45 15.87
N LEU A 137 7.95 5.05 17.06
CA LEU A 137 8.75 6.19 17.49
C LEU A 137 10.16 5.73 17.92
N SER A 138 11.18 6.51 17.61
CA SER A 138 12.50 6.31 18.24
C SER A 138 12.39 6.57 19.76
N ASP A 139 13.25 5.94 20.54
CA ASP A 139 13.23 6.09 22.00
C ASP A 139 13.39 7.56 22.43
N ALA A 140 14.29 8.28 21.78
CA ALA A 140 14.53 9.69 22.06
C ALA A 140 13.31 10.57 21.74
N PHE A 141 12.60 10.28 20.67
CA PHE A 141 11.38 11.01 20.30
C PHE A 141 10.20 10.64 21.20
N ALA A 142 10.11 9.40 21.64
CA ALA A 142 9.06 8.93 22.55
C ALA A 142 9.14 9.56 23.97
N GLU A 143 10.30 10.04 24.38
CA GLU A 143 10.45 10.78 25.66
C GLU A 143 9.73 12.13 25.64
N ASN A 144 9.69 12.81 24.51
CA ASN A 144 9.02 14.09 24.33
C ASN A 144 8.47 14.24 22.90
N PRO A 145 7.44 13.46 22.53
CA PRO A 145 6.93 13.43 21.17
C PRO A 145 6.16 14.71 20.81
N GLU A 146 6.32 15.13 19.58
CA GLU A 146 5.54 16.21 18.96
C GLU A 146 4.53 15.62 17.96
N ALA A 147 3.50 16.38 17.63
CA ALA A 147 2.50 15.96 16.66
C ALA A 147 3.10 15.83 15.25
N PHE A 148 2.70 14.82 14.50
CA PHE A 148 3.08 14.60 13.12
C PHE A 148 1.97 13.88 12.36
N ASP A 149 1.99 14.01 11.05
CA ASP A 149 1.05 13.37 10.15
C ASP A 149 1.77 12.36 9.24
N VAL A 150 1.22 11.16 9.09
CA VAL A 150 1.61 10.20 8.07
C VAL A 150 0.47 10.09 7.08
N THR A 151 0.72 10.46 5.83
CA THR A 151 -0.29 10.46 4.78
C THR A 151 0.02 9.38 3.75
N ILE A 152 -1.02 8.65 3.37
CA ILE A 152 -0.96 7.56 2.39
C ILE A 152 -1.61 8.03 1.10
N TYR A 153 -0.86 7.95 0.00
CA TYR A 153 -1.38 8.14 -1.36
C TYR A 153 -1.27 6.83 -2.11
N GLU A 154 -2.35 6.40 -2.73
CA GLU A 154 -2.33 5.22 -3.57
C GLU A 154 -2.65 5.56 -5.01
N GLU A 155 -2.07 4.83 -5.91
CA GLU A 155 -2.35 4.85 -7.34
C GLU A 155 -2.51 3.43 -7.86
N SER A 156 -3.37 3.29 -8.85
CA SER A 156 -3.61 2.02 -9.53
C SER A 156 -3.66 2.20 -11.03
N VAL A 157 -3.29 1.17 -11.76
CA VAL A 157 -3.34 1.11 -13.21
C VAL A 157 -3.72 -0.29 -13.64
N TYR A 158 -4.35 -0.41 -14.81
CA TYR A 158 -4.65 -1.70 -15.41
C TYR A 158 -3.41 -2.59 -15.49
N SER A 159 -3.54 -3.86 -15.09
CA SER A 159 -2.40 -4.79 -14.97
C SER A 159 -1.95 -5.31 -16.33
N MET A 160 -1.35 -4.44 -17.11
CA MET A 160 -0.86 -4.72 -18.44
C MET A 160 0.60 -4.30 -18.61
N ASP A 161 1.40 -5.17 -19.22
CA ASP A 161 2.68 -4.79 -19.78
C ASP A 161 2.43 -3.97 -21.05
N VAL A 162 2.70 -2.67 -21.00
CA VAL A 162 2.40 -1.74 -22.11
C VAL A 162 3.27 -1.98 -23.35
N ASP A 163 4.44 -2.61 -23.19
CA ASP A 163 5.35 -2.87 -24.30
C ASP A 163 4.92 -4.10 -25.12
N THR A 164 4.33 -5.11 -24.45
CA THR A 164 3.91 -6.36 -25.09
C THR A 164 2.40 -6.50 -25.21
N GLU A 165 1.63 -5.58 -24.62
CA GLU A 165 0.17 -5.64 -24.51
C GLU A 165 -0.32 -6.92 -23.80
N THR A 166 0.52 -7.50 -22.94
CA THR A 166 0.18 -8.68 -22.15
C THR A 166 -0.52 -8.27 -20.88
N THR A 167 -1.71 -8.81 -20.63
CA THR A 167 -2.51 -8.59 -19.41
C THR A 167 -2.28 -9.68 -18.38
N TYR A 168 -2.22 -9.31 -17.12
CA TYR A 168 -2.12 -10.22 -16.00
C TYR A 168 -3.42 -10.16 -15.21
N SER A 169 -4.30 -11.13 -15.38
CA SER A 169 -5.71 -11.05 -14.94
C SER A 169 -5.96 -11.56 -13.55
N THR A 170 -5.00 -12.26 -12.94
CA THR A 170 -5.15 -12.84 -11.61
C THR A 170 -3.89 -12.66 -10.77
N LYS A 171 -4.08 -12.69 -9.45
CA LYS A 171 -2.97 -12.67 -8.49
C LYS A 171 -1.95 -13.81 -8.72
N ASP A 172 -2.44 -14.97 -9.10
CA ASP A 172 -1.64 -16.19 -9.30
C ASP A 172 -1.32 -16.44 -10.79
N ASP A 173 -1.35 -15.41 -11.62
CA ASP A 173 -1.02 -15.54 -13.03
C ASP A 173 0.35 -16.21 -13.21
N SER A 174 0.37 -17.32 -13.94
CA SER A 174 1.57 -18.16 -14.05
C SER A 174 2.71 -17.49 -14.83
N ASP A 175 2.39 -16.59 -15.75
CA ASP A 175 3.41 -15.85 -16.50
C ASP A 175 3.97 -14.71 -15.66
N TRP A 176 3.14 -14.06 -14.86
CA TRP A 176 3.58 -13.10 -13.86
C TRP A 176 4.48 -13.74 -12.79
N ALA A 177 4.09 -14.90 -12.26
CA ALA A 177 4.83 -15.62 -11.23
C ALA A 177 6.25 -16.06 -11.66
N LYS A 178 6.48 -16.24 -12.95
CA LYS A 178 7.82 -16.59 -13.50
C LYS A 178 8.79 -15.43 -13.58
N LEU A 179 8.28 -14.19 -13.49
CA LEU A 179 9.11 -12.98 -13.58
C LEU A 179 9.90 -12.77 -12.28
N SER A 180 11.11 -12.24 -12.42
CA SER A 180 11.84 -11.72 -11.27
C SER A 180 11.16 -10.46 -10.73
N ASP A 181 11.45 -10.09 -9.48
CA ASP A 181 10.92 -8.86 -8.88
C ASP A 181 11.36 -7.61 -9.65
N ASP A 182 12.59 -7.59 -10.18
CA ASP A 182 13.09 -6.50 -11.03
C ASP A 182 12.29 -6.39 -12.34
N ALA A 183 11.94 -7.50 -12.97
CA ALA A 183 11.12 -7.51 -14.18
C ALA A 183 9.68 -7.05 -13.89
N LYS A 184 9.09 -7.52 -12.79
CA LYS A 184 7.78 -7.06 -12.31
C LYS A 184 7.77 -5.56 -12.06
N LEU A 185 8.79 -5.05 -11.36
CA LEU A 185 8.93 -3.62 -11.08
C LEU A 185 9.01 -2.80 -12.37
N SER A 186 9.82 -3.21 -13.34
CA SER A 186 9.93 -2.52 -14.64
C SER A 186 8.60 -2.45 -15.37
N ILE A 187 7.85 -3.55 -15.42
CA ILE A 187 6.52 -3.61 -16.06
C ILE A 187 5.56 -2.64 -15.35
N MET A 188 5.53 -2.64 -14.02
CA MET A 188 4.67 -1.75 -13.25
C MET A 188 5.05 -0.28 -13.44
N GLN A 189 6.34 0.06 -13.38
CA GLN A 189 6.82 1.44 -13.62
C GLN A 189 6.42 1.96 -15.00
N ASN A 190 6.55 1.12 -16.04
CA ASN A 190 6.13 1.48 -17.40
C ASN A 190 4.60 1.66 -17.51
N ALA A 191 3.83 0.80 -16.85
CA ALA A 191 2.37 0.93 -16.82
C ALA A 191 1.94 2.25 -16.16
N PHE A 192 2.51 2.62 -15.01
CA PHE A 192 2.20 3.89 -14.35
C PHE A 192 2.70 5.10 -15.15
N ALA A 193 3.85 5.02 -15.81
CA ALA A 193 4.35 6.09 -16.66
C ALA A 193 3.43 6.38 -17.87
N SER A 194 2.69 5.39 -18.35
CA SER A 194 1.74 5.52 -19.47
C SER A 194 0.52 6.39 -19.12
N LEU A 195 0.20 6.58 -17.83
CA LEU A 195 -0.91 7.44 -17.40
C LEU A 195 -0.66 8.93 -17.63
N ASN A 196 0.58 9.34 -17.84
CA ASN A 196 0.99 10.74 -17.98
C ASN A 196 1.24 11.16 -19.46
N GLN A 197 0.80 10.35 -20.42
CA GLN A 197 0.96 10.60 -21.85
C GLN A 197 -0.31 11.13 -22.51
#